data_eeb6584e87abff7578c9c2b34a67a224
#
_entry.id   eeb6584e87abff7578c9c2b34a67a224
#
_cell.length_a   1.000
_cell.length_b   1.000
_cell.length_c   1.000
_cell.angle_alpha   90.00
_cell.angle_beta   90.00
_cell.angle_gamma   90.00
#
_symmetry.space_group_name_H-M   'P 1'
#
loop_
_entity.id
_entity.type
_entity.pdbx_description
1 polymer ?
#
loop_
_entity_poly.entity_id
_entity_poly.type
_entity_poly.pdbx_seq_one_letter_code
_entity_poly.pdbx_strand_id
1 'polypeptide(L)'
;MIRKCLFPAAGYGTRFLPATKAMPKEMLPIVSKPLIQYGVEESINAGLTDIGFISGRGKRAIEDHFDISYELEHQISGTSKDCLLDDIRSVIEECRFSYTRQLEMKGLGHAILTGETLIGSEPFAVLLADDLCVSEGPGVLAQ
;
A
#
# COMPACT_ATOMS: atom_id res chain seq x y z
N MET A 1 4.14 19.09 10.53
CA MET A 1 3.72 17.69 10.78
C MET A 1 3.66 17.01 9.41
N ILE A 2 4.34 15.87 9.22
CA ILE A 2 4.28 15.09 7.97
C ILE A 2 2.93 14.38 7.90
N ARG A 3 2.29 14.38 6.73
CA ARG A 3 0.97 13.75 6.50
C ARG A 3 0.97 12.79 5.33
N LYS A 4 2.00 12.89 4.47
CA LYS A 4 2.10 12.14 3.22
C LYS A 4 3.07 10.97 3.35
N CYS A 5 2.68 9.82 2.85
CA CYS A 5 3.55 8.64 2.71
C CYS A 5 3.55 8.15 1.26
N LEU A 6 4.72 7.93 0.70
CA LEU A 6 4.92 7.45 -0.65
C LEU A 6 5.39 6.00 -0.63
N PHE A 7 4.69 5.15 -1.39
CA PHE A 7 5.00 3.73 -1.56
C PHE A 7 5.53 3.46 -2.97
N PRO A 8 6.84 3.28 -3.16
CA PRO A 8 7.40 2.82 -4.42
C PRO A 8 7.07 1.33 -4.66
N ALA A 9 6.06 1.05 -5.49
CA ALA A 9 5.53 -0.29 -5.72
C ALA A 9 5.59 -0.74 -7.20
N ALA A 10 6.38 -0.08 -8.05
CA ALA A 10 6.44 -0.38 -9.48
C ALA A 10 7.31 -1.59 -9.85
N GLY A 11 8.21 -2.03 -8.96
CA GLY A 11 9.20 -3.08 -9.22
C GLY A 11 8.62 -4.45 -9.55
N TYR A 12 9.32 -5.24 -10.37
CA TYR A 12 8.84 -6.54 -10.87
C TYR A 12 8.79 -7.67 -9.83
N GLY A 13 9.44 -7.52 -8.67
CA GLY A 13 9.45 -8.55 -7.64
C GLY A 13 10.18 -9.84 -8.03
N THR A 14 11.22 -9.75 -8.85
CA THR A 14 11.92 -10.91 -9.43
C THR A 14 12.56 -11.84 -8.39
N ARG A 15 12.89 -11.32 -7.20
CA ARG A 15 13.41 -12.12 -6.08
C ARG A 15 12.40 -13.11 -5.51
N PHE A 16 11.11 -12.90 -5.76
CA PHE A 16 10.02 -13.73 -5.25
C PHE A 16 9.41 -14.65 -6.33
N LEU A 17 10.05 -14.79 -7.47
CA LEU A 17 9.61 -15.73 -8.50
C LEU A 17 9.67 -17.18 -7.98
N PRO A 18 8.71 -18.04 -8.37
CA PRO A 18 7.63 -17.80 -9.35
C PRO A 18 6.37 -17.15 -8.77
N ALA A 19 6.25 -16.90 -7.47
CA ALA A 19 5.05 -16.37 -6.82
C ALA A 19 4.59 -15.01 -7.42
N THR A 20 5.54 -14.17 -7.79
CA THR A 20 5.28 -12.83 -8.35
C THR A 20 5.13 -12.80 -9.87
N LYS A 21 5.05 -13.96 -10.53
CA LYS A 21 4.85 -14.00 -11.99
C LYS A 21 3.54 -13.32 -12.43
N ALA A 22 2.47 -13.54 -11.68
CA ALA A 22 1.13 -13.03 -11.97
C ALA A 22 0.56 -12.13 -10.88
N MET A 23 1.30 -11.90 -9.79
CA MET A 23 0.86 -11.12 -8.64
C MET A 23 1.95 -10.14 -8.21
N PRO A 24 1.61 -8.89 -7.89
CA PRO A 24 2.56 -7.96 -7.28
C PRO A 24 3.17 -8.52 -6.00
N LYS A 25 4.48 -8.32 -5.77
CA LYS A 25 5.15 -8.74 -4.53
C LYS A 25 4.48 -8.11 -3.29
N GLU A 26 3.98 -6.92 -3.45
CA GLU A 26 3.28 -6.14 -2.42
C GLU A 26 1.96 -6.78 -1.98
N MET A 27 1.39 -7.65 -2.83
CA MET A 27 0.15 -8.39 -2.57
C MET A 27 0.38 -9.81 -2.04
N LEU A 28 1.63 -10.21 -1.84
CA LEU A 28 1.93 -11.49 -1.18
C LEU A 28 1.34 -11.47 0.23
N PRO A 29 0.55 -12.50 0.61
CA PRO A 29 -0.09 -12.53 1.92
C PRO A 29 0.92 -12.84 3.02
N ILE A 30 0.79 -12.13 4.13
CA ILE A 30 1.40 -12.48 5.41
C ILE A 30 0.25 -12.77 6.37
N VAL A 31 0.07 -14.04 6.73
CA VAL A 31 -1.09 -14.57 7.45
C VAL A 31 -2.38 -14.30 6.67
N SER A 32 -3.13 -13.27 6.96
CA SER A 32 -4.44 -12.97 6.38
C SER A 32 -4.52 -11.69 5.56
N LYS A 33 -3.44 -10.87 5.57
CA LYS A 33 -3.41 -9.57 4.89
C LYS A 33 -2.27 -9.49 3.86
N PRO A 34 -2.44 -8.76 2.75
CA PRO A 34 -1.33 -8.47 1.84
C PRO A 34 -0.26 -7.63 2.53
N LEU A 35 1.00 -7.86 2.17
CA LEU A 35 2.15 -7.19 2.74
C LEU A 35 2.01 -5.65 2.75
N ILE A 36 1.52 -5.08 1.67
CA ILE A 36 1.35 -3.62 1.53
C ILE A 36 0.36 -3.03 2.55
N GLN A 37 -0.64 -3.80 2.98
CA GLN A 37 -1.61 -3.33 3.97
C GLN A 37 -0.95 -3.05 5.33
N TYR A 38 0.00 -3.88 5.76
CA TYR A 38 0.76 -3.63 6.99
C TYR A 38 1.49 -2.27 6.94
N GLY A 39 2.09 -1.93 5.80
CA GLY A 39 2.75 -0.64 5.63
C GLY A 39 1.78 0.54 5.68
N VAL A 40 0.58 0.40 5.11
CA VAL A 40 -0.45 1.43 5.17
C VAL A 40 -0.98 1.59 6.59
N GLU A 41 -1.26 0.50 7.30
CA GLU A 41 -1.66 0.53 8.71
C GLU A 41 -0.58 1.19 9.60
N GLU A 42 0.70 0.92 9.34
CA GLU A 42 1.80 1.61 10.03
C GLU A 42 1.81 3.12 9.74
N SER A 43 1.53 3.51 8.49
CA SER A 43 1.41 4.93 8.11
C SER A 43 0.27 5.62 8.87
N ILE A 44 -0.89 4.99 8.97
CA ILE A 44 -2.04 5.49 9.75
C ILE A 44 -1.67 5.67 11.21
N ASN A 45 -1.04 4.68 11.82
CA ASN A 45 -0.60 4.72 13.21
C ASN A 45 0.41 5.83 13.49
N ALA A 46 1.16 6.28 12.47
CA ALA A 46 2.07 7.42 12.52
C ALA A 46 1.39 8.76 12.16
N GLY A 47 0.08 8.77 11.86
CA GLY A 47 -0.67 9.96 11.47
C GLY A 47 -0.51 10.38 10.01
N LEU A 48 -0.01 9.48 9.15
CA LEU A 48 0.18 9.69 7.72
C LEU A 48 -1.02 9.09 6.96
N THR A 49 -1.95 9.93 6.55
CA THR A 49 -3.22 9.49 5.91
C THR A 49 -3.33 9.84 4.43
N ASP A 50 -2.40 10.61 3.87
CA ASP A 50 -2.30 10.90 2.45
C ASP A 50 -1.30 9.90 1.82
N ILE A 51 -1.81 8.83 1.23
CA ILE A 51 -1.02 7.71 0.73
C ILE A 51 -0.87 7.81 -0.80
N GLY A 52 0.38 7.89 -1.27
CA GLY A 52 0.72 7.88 -2.68
C GLY A 52 1.38 6.57 -3.10
N PHE A 53 0.83 5.89 -4.10
CA PHE A 53 1.44 4.71 -4.68
C PHE A 53 2.12 5.02 -6.03
N ILE A 54 3.40 4.66 -6.14
CA ILE A 54 4.08 4.63 -7.42
C ILE A 54 3.92 3.24 -8.01
N SER A 55 2.90 3.11 -8.85
CA SER A 55 2.48 1.87 -9.47
C SER A 55 3.24 1.60 -10.78
N GLY A 56 3.05 0.43 -11.34
CA GLY A 56 3.61 0.02 -12.62
C GLY A 56 2.66 -0.90 -13.38
N ARG A 57 3.12 -1.42 -14.51
CA ARG A 57 2.35 -2.42 -15.25
C ARG A 57 2.14 -3.68 -14.40
N GLY A 58 0.90 -4.19 -14.38
CA GLY A 58 0.54 -5.41 -13.65
C GLY A 58 0.35 -5.20 -12.14
N LYS A 59 0.20 -3.96 -11.66
CA LYS A 59 0.04 -3.63 -10.24
C LYS A 59 -1.42 -3.28 -9.85
N ARG A 60 -2.39 -3.51 -10.74
CA ARG A 60 -3.80 -3.16 -10.51
C ARG A 60 -4.37 -3.79 -9.22
N ALA A 61 -3.90 -4.97 -8.83
CA ALA A 61 -4.34 -5.62 -7.60
C ALA A 61 -4.09 -4.76 -6.34
N ILE A 62 -3.13 -3.84 -6.36
CA ILE A 62 -2.91 -2.89 -5.26
C ILE A 62 -4.05 -1.86 -5.21
N GLU A 63 -4.44 -1.33 -6.37
CA GLU A 63 -5.55 -0.39 -6.50
C GLU A 63 -6.85 -1.06 -6.07
N ASP A 64 -7.16 -2.23 -6.62
CA ASP A 64 -8.35 -3.01 -6.31
C ASP A 64 -8.45 -3.38 -4.81
N HIS A 65 -7.31 -3.57 -4.12
CA HIS A 65 -7.30 -3.92 -2.69
C HIS A 65 -7.74 -2.75 -1.80
N PHE A 66 -7.42 -1.53 -2.17
CA PHE A 66 -7.79 -0.32 -1.42
C PHE A 66 -9.04 0.37 -1.99
N ASP A 67 -9.75 -0.28 -2.90
CA ASP A 67 -11.05 0.15 -3.40
C ASP A 67 -12.19 -0.66 -2.79
N ILE A 68 -13.39 -0.10 -2.80
CA ILE A 68 -14.60 -0.80 -2.34
C ILE A 68 -15.09 -1.75 -3.43
N SER A 69 -15.13 -3.05 -3.14
CA SER A 69 -15.76 -4.05 -4.01
C SER A 69 -17.23 -4.23 -3.64
N TYR A 70 -18.11 -3.50 -4.29
CA TYR A 70 -19.55 -3.52 -3.98
C TYR A 70 -20.17 -4.91 -4.13
N GLU A 71 -19.72 -5.70 -5.10
CA GLU A 71 -20.22 -7.06 -5.32
C GLU A 71 -19.83 -7.98 -4.16
N LEU A 72 -18.58 -7.91 -3.69
CA LEU A 72 -18.10 -8.68 -2.56
C LEU A 72 -18.80 -8.25 -1.27
N GLU A 73 -18.87 -6.95 -1.02
CA GLU A 73 -19.57 -6.38 0.15
C GLU A 73 -21.02 -6.85 0.22
N HIS A 74 -21.74 -6.80 -0.90
CA HIS A 74 -23.11 -7.29 -0.98
C HIS A 74 -23.22 -8.80 -0.72
N GLN A 75 -22.27 -9.58 -1.24
CA GLN A 75 -22.26 -11.04 -1.12
C GLN A 75 -22.05 -11.53 0.32
N ILE A 76 -21.24 -10.81 1.12
CA ILE A 76 -20.89 -11.22 2.49
C ILE A 76 -21.73 -10.53 3.57
N SER A 77 -22.43 -9.46 3.22
CA SER A 77 -23.25 -8.68 4.16
C SER A 77 -24.22 -9.55 4.95
N GLY A 78 -24.19 -9.41 6.28
CA GLY A 78 -25.02 -10.19 7.20
C GLY A 78 -24.61 -11.65 7.38
N THR A 79 -23.47 -12.08 6.80
CA THR A 79 -22.90 -13.41 7.04
C THR A 79 -21.79 -13.35 8.10
N SER A 80 -21.33 -14.53 8.57
CA SER A 80 -20.18 -14.62 9.49
C SER A 80 -18.86 -14.15 8.87
N LYS A 81 -18.82 -13.87 7.56
CA LYS A 81 -17.64 -13.40 6.83
C LYS A 81 -17.56 -11.88 6.75
N ASP A 82 -18.61 -11.17 7.12
CA ASP A 82 -18.70 -9.71 7.01
C ASP A 82 -17.54 -9.02 7.75
N CYS A 83 -17.26 -9.45 8.98
CA CYS A 83 -16.18 -8.89 9.79
C CYS A 83 -14.75 -9.13 9.24
N LEU A 84 -14.58 -10.00 8.23
CA LEU A 84 -13.25 -10.24 7.65
C LEU A 84 -12.71 -9.07 6.84
N LEU A 85 -13.56 -8.10 6.48
CA LEU A 85 -13.17 -6.88 5.78
C LEU A 85 -13.06 -5.65 6.68
N ASP A 86 -13.32 -5.76 7.99
CA ASP A 86 -13.37 -4.58 8.88
C ASP A 86 -12.04 -3.82 8.90
N ASP A 87 -10.91 -4.52 8.96
CA ASP A 87 -9.59 -3.88 8.94
C ASP A 87 -9.37 -3.06 7.67
N ILE A 88 -9.69 -3.61 6.50
CA ILE A 88 -9.49 -2.90 5.23
C ILE A 88 -10.49 -1.78 5.02
N ARG A 89 -11.73 -1.92 5.49
CA ARG A 89 -12.73 -0.84 5.47
C ARG A 89 -12.24 0.36 6.27
N SER A 90 -11.72 0.13 7.49
CA SER A 90 -11.14 1.18 8.32
C SER A 90 -10.00 1.91 7.61
N VAL A 91 -9.10 1.17 6.98
CA VAL A 91 -7.98 1.72 6.20
C VAL A 91 -8.49 2.59 5.03
N ILE A 92 -9.53 2.14 4.31
CA ILE A 92 -10.11 2.88 3.18
C ILE A 92 -10.78 4.18 3.67
N GLU A 93 -11.45 4.15 4.81
CA GLU A 93 -12.13 5.32 5.38
C GLU A 93 -11.14 6.37 5.93
N GLU A 94 -10.02 5.94 6.50
CA GLU A 94 -9.05 6.83 7.14
C GLU A 94 -8.07 7.48 6.15
N CYS A 95 -7.84 6.85 4.99
CA CYS A 95 -6.81 7.28 4.05
C CYS A 95 -7.37 7.93 2.79
N ARG A 96 -6.56 8.82 2.22
CA ARG A 96 -6.73 9.27 0.82
C ARG A 96 -5.67 8.61 -0.04
N PHE A 97 -6.10 7.78 -0.97
CA PHE A 97 -5.23 7.08 -1.89
C PHE A 97 -5.06 7.84 -3.20
N SER A 98 -3.81 7.93 -3.66
CA SER A 98 -3.46 8.51 -4.96
C SER A 98 -2.46 7.60 -5.66
N TYR A 99 -2.59 7.49 -6.96
CA TYR A 99 -1.78 6.58 -7.77
C TYR A 99 -1.11 7.33 -8.92
N THR A 100 0.17 7.04 -9.15
CA THR A 100 0.86 7.45 -10.37
C THR A 100 1.71 6.28 -10.89
N ARG A 101 2.10 6.34 -12.16
CA ARG A 101 2.81 5.23 -12.79
C ARG A 101 4.25 5.58 -13.11
N GLN A 102 5.16 4.72 -12.68
CA GLN A 102 6.52 4.71 -13.17
C GLN A 102 6.54 3.95 -14.51
N LEU A 103 6.77 4.67 -15.60
CA LEU A 103 6.76 4.08 -16.94
C LEU A 103 8.06 3.34 -17.27
N GLU A 104 9.19 3.81 -16.74
CA GLU A 104 10.52 3.25 -16.95
C GLU A 104 11.14 2.83 -15.61
N MET A 105 11.66 1.61 -15.55
CA MET A 105 12.25 1.04 -14.34
C MET A 105 13.69 1.54 -14.13
N LYS A 106 13.85 2.81 -13.73
CA LYS A 106 15.16 3.46 -13.49
C LYS A 106 15.57 3.45 -11.99
N GLY A 107 15.00 2.55 -11.22
CA GLY A 107 15.33 2.37 -9.80
C GLY A 107 14.50 3.21 -8.83
N LEU A 108 14.83 3.09 -7.54
CA LEU A 108 14.06 3.67 -6.43
C LEU A 108 14.02 5.20 -6.48
N GLY A 109 15.14 5.85 -6.71
CA GLY A 109 15.19 7.32 -6.78
C GLY A 109 14.29 7.88 -7.88
N HIS A 110 14.24 7.22 -9.04
CA HIS A 110 13.33 7.60 -10.12
C HIS A 110 11.85 7.34 -9.76
N ALA A 111 11.55 6.27 -9.02
CA ALA A 111 10.20 6.03 -8.51
C ALA A 111 9.76 7.17 -7.57
N ILE A 112 10.61 7.58 -6.64
CA ILE A 112 10.34 8.70 -5.72
C ILE A 112 10.12 9.99 -6.51
N LEU A 113 10.99 10.29 -7.49
CA LEU A 113 10.83 11.47 -8.35
C LEU A 113 9.52 11.43 -9.14
N THR A 114 9.09 10.26 -9.61
CA THR A 114 7.78 10.10 -10.27
C THR A 114 6.61 10.48 -9.36
N GLY A 115 6.80 10.38 -8.03
CA GLY A 115 5.83 10.78 -7.02
C GLY A 115 5.72 12.29 -6.77
N GLU A 116 6.57 13.12 -7.39
CA GLU A 116 6.57 14.58 -7.17
C GLU A 116 5.18 15.20 -7.35
N THR A 117 4.44 14.75 -8.36
CA THR A 117 3.07 15.24 -8.63
C THR A 117 2.07 14.95 -7.52
N LEU A 118 2.28 13.90 -6.72
CA LEU A 118 1.44 13.54 -5.58
C LEU A 118 1.87 14.26 -4.30
N ILE A 119 3.17 14.46 -4.14
CA ILE A 119 3.78 14.99 -2.92
C ILE A 119 3.85 16.51 -2.95
N GLY A 120 4.18 17.12 -4.11
CA GLY A 120 4.49 18.52 -4.22
C GLY A 120 5.79 18.87 -3.49
N SER A 121 5.83 20.02 -2.83
CA SER A 121 7.00 20.51 -2.08
C SER A 121 6.93 20.25 -0.57
N GLU A 122 6.01 19.39 -0.13
CA GLU A 122 5.82 19.10 1.30
C GLU A 122 6.76 17.99 1.78
N PRO A 123 7.13 17.99 3.07
CA PRO A 123 7.81 16.84 3.68
C PRO A 123 6.93 15.59 3.61
N PHE A 124 7.54 14.45 3.32
CA PHE A 124 6.86 13.17 3.21
C PHE A 124 7.72 12.02 3.71
N ALA A 125 7.07 10.92 4.08
CA ALA A 125 7.72 9.66 4.36
C ALA A 125 7.77 8.78 3.10
N VAL A 126 8.76 7.89 3.03
CA VAL A 126 8.84 6.83 2.03
C VAL A 126 8.84 5.50 2.76
N LEU A 127 7.92 4.61 2.39
CA LEU A 127 7.84 3.28 2.94
C LEU A 127 7.98 2.24 1.82
N LEU A 128 8.94 1.33 2.00
CA LEU A 128 9.13 0.20 1.09
C LEU A 128 8.19 -0.93 1.51
N ALA A 129 7.24 -1.27 0.67
CA ALA A 129 6.19 -2.23 1.00
C ALA A 129 6.68 -3.67 1.25
N ASP A 130 7.92 -3.99 0.92
CA ASP A 130 8.55 -5.28 1.17
C ASP A 130 9.49 -5.31 2.40
N ASP A 131 9.56 -4.20 3.14
CA ASP A 131 10.31 -4.10 4.40
C ASP A 131 9.33 -4.03 5.58
N LEU A 132 8.96 -5.19 6.13
CA LEU A 132 8.10 -5.27 7.30
C LEU A 132 8.95 -5.24 8.58
N CYS A 133 8.74 -4.20 9.38
CA CYS A 133 9.40 -4.03 10.67
C CYS A 133 8.44 -4.37 11.81
N VAL A 134 8.94 -5.07 12.82
CA VAL A 134 8.17 -5.40 14.03
C VAL A 134 8.89 -4.82 15.24
N SER A 135 8.15 -4.13 16.10
CA SER A 135 8.68 -3.57 17.36
C SER A 135 7.72 -3.86 18.51
N GLU A 136 8.23 -3.84 19.75
CA GLU A 136 7.40 -3.94 20.96
C GLU A 136 6.76 -2.59 21.35
N GLY A 137 7.03 -1.53 20.61
CA GLY A 137 6.57 -0.16 20.83
C GLY A 137 6.00 0.46 19.56
N PRO A 138 6.06 1.80 19.43
CA PRO A 138 5.63 2.48 18.22
C PRO A 138 6.33 1.95 16.97
N GLY A 139 5.60 1.90 15.85
CA GLY A 139 6.18 1.52 14.55
C GLY A 139 7.31 2.46 14.12
N VAL A 140 8.10 2.04 13.13
CA VAL A 140 9.28 2.80 12.66
C VAL A 140 8.92 4.21 12.20
N LEU A 141 7.78 4.38 11.52
CA LEU A 141 7.33 5.70 11.05
C LEU A 141 6.90 6.64 12.19
N ALA A 142 6.50 6.10 13.34
CA ALA A 142 6.07 6.89 14.50
C ALA A 142 7.24 7.29 15.41
N GLN A 143 8.43 6.72 15.25
CA GLN A 143 9.66 7.05 15.96
C GLN A 143 10.36 8.24 15.36
#